data_6bbb4abb18111b0b440208292a9bd04b
#
_entry.id   6bbb4abb18111b0b440208292a9bd04b
#
_cell.length_a   1.000
_cell.length_b   1.000
_cell.length_c   1.000
_cell.angle_alpha   90.00
_cell.angle_beta   90.00
_cell.angle_gamma   90.00
#
_symmetry.space_group_name_H-M   'P 1'
#
loop_
_entity.id
_entity.type
_entity.pdbx_description
1 polymer ?
#
loop_
_entity_poly.entity_id
_entity_poly.type
_entity_poly.pdbx_seq_one_letter_code
_entity_poly.pdbx_strand_id
1 'polypeptide(L)'
;MLPAHFCRQFLELSPILRYNASCGLSLGRHNRRKKLFFWCNALSQIYIIMELMKMLNWLYFPKNQPCDDTSARVIKVFESMIGQIDSVTHPIASNDVLAILRPGLESNGFRVEKSKRAEDIVSVPVLFGLNGKVEKAFEADAYHAAAKYVIEVEAGRAVLNYQFLKDFFEACMMQNVDYLCIAVRNLYQQSHDFQRVCTFFESLYASNRIIHPLKGILLLGY
;
A
#
# COMPACT_ATOMS: atom_id res chain seq x y z
N MET A 1 -25.67 -0.64 -20.62
CA MET A 1 -25.32 -0.92 -22.03
C MET A 1 -24.21 0.04 -22.40
N LEU A 2 -22.97 -0.43 -22.55
CA LEU A 2 -21.85 0.41 -23.03
C LEU A 2 -22.03 0.69 -24.52
N PRO A 3 -21.75 1.93 -24.99
CA PRO A 3 -21.92 2.29 -26.38
C PRO A 3 -21.00 1.47 -27.30
N ALA A 4 -21.48 1.11 -28.51
CA ALA A 4 -20.71 0.35 -29.50
C ALA A 4 -19.37 0.99 -29.90
N HIS A 5 -19.18 2.27 -29.65
CA HIS A 5 -17.94 3.02 -29.86
C HIS A 5 -16.83 2.59 -28.90
N PHE A 6 -17.17 2.18 -27.68
CA PHE A 6 -16.21 1.76 -26.65
C PHE A 6 -15.57 0.39 -26.99
N CYS A 7 -16.35 -0.54 -27.53
CA CYS A 7 -15.81 -1.82 -27.99
C CYS A 7 -14.83 -1.70 -29.17
N ARG A 8 -14.96 -0.66 -30.01
CA ARG A 8 -14.07 -0.45 -31.17
C ARG A 8 -12.69 0.06 -30.76
N GLN A 9 -12.61 0.96 -29.79
CA GLN A 9 -11.33 1.48 -29.28
C GLN A 9 -10.50 0.40 -28.58
N PHE A 10 -11.15 -0.56 -27.90
CA PHE A 10 -10.45 -1.66 -27.21
C PHE A 10 -9.83 -2.68 -28.16
N LEU A 11 -10.43 -2.90 -29.33
CA LEU A 11 -9.88 -3.81 -30.35
C LEU A 11 -8.62 -3.24 -31.05
N GLU A 12 -8.39 -1.94 -30.97
CA GLU A 12 -7.22 -1.29 -31.55
C GLU A 12 -6.00 -1.30 -30.62
N LEU A 13 -6.18 -1.51 -29.31
CA LEU A 13 -5.13 -1.38 -28.31
C LEU A 13 -4.43 -2.70 -27.92
N SER A 14 -4.94 -3.88 -28.31
CA SER A 14 -4.33 -5.15 -27.90
C SER A 14 -3.89 -6.02 -29.09
N PRO A 15 -2.56 -6.29 -29.24
CA PRO A 15 -2.03 -7.22 -30.26
C PRO A 15 -2.56 -8.65 -30.10
N ILE A 16 -2.90 -9.06 -28.87
CA ILE A 16 -3.40 -10.41 -28.55
C ILE A 16 -4.82 -10.61 -29.08
N LEU A 17 -5.64 -9.56 -29.12
CA LEU A 17 -7.00 -9.62 -29.69
C LEU A 17 -6.99 -9.72 -31.20
N ARG A 18 -5.97 -9.18 -31.89
CA ARG A 18 -5.79 -9.31 -33.35
C ARG A 18 -5.41 -10.73 -33.75
N TYR A 19 -4.59 -11.42 -32.94
CA TYR A 19 -4.15 -12.79 -33.24
C TYR A 19 -5.29 -13.80 -33.17
N ASN A 20 -6.24 -13.65 -32.23
CA ASN A 20 -7.38 -14.54 -32.09
C ASN A 20 -8.53 -14.27 -33.07
N ALA A 21 -8.54 -13.11 -33.71
CA ALA A 21 -9.52 -12.78 -34.76
C ALA A 21 -9.13 -13.39 -36.13
N SER A 22 -7.86 -13.73 -36.34
CA SER A 22 -7.34 -14.31 -37.59
C SER A 22 -7.36 -15.83 -37.62
N CYS A 23 -7.49 -16.53 -36.48
CA CYS A 23 -7.70 -17.98 -36.45
C CYS A 23 -9.15 -18.33 -36.78
N GLY A 24 -9.40 -18.63 -38.05
CA GLY A 24 -10.71 -19.00 -38.61
C GLY A 24 -11.25 -20.30 -38.04
N LEU A 25 -12.02 -20.21 -36.96
CA LEU A 25 -12.91 -21.27 -36.51
C LEU A 25 -14.33 -20.92 -36.97
N SER A 26 -14.89 -21.78 -37.86
CA SER A 26 -16.28 -21.69 -38.40
C SER A 26 -17.32 -22.00 -37.29
N LEU A 27 -17.50 -21.07 -36.39
CA LEU A 27 -18.56 -21.11 -35.39
C LEU A 27 -19.76 -20.31 -35.90
N GLY A 28 -20.98 -20.90 -35.83
CA GLY A 28 -22.23 -20.28 -36.26
C GLY A 28 -22.42 -18.89 -35.64
N ARG A 29 -23.07 -17.95 -36.36
CA ARG A 29 -23.24 -16.53 -35.97
C ARG A 29 -23.83 -16.34 -34.57
N HIS A 30 -24.67 -17.25 -34.09
CA HIS A 30 -25.29 -17.17 -32.77
C HIS A 30 -24.30 -17.44 -31.63
N ASN A 31 -23.35 -18.36 -31.83
CA ASN A 31 -22.32 -18.73 -30.83
C ASN A 31 -21.19 -17.68 -30.75
N ARG A 32 -20.94 -16.95 -31.85
CA ARG A 32 -19.98 -15.84 -31.86
C ARG A 32 -20.43 -14.65 -31.02
N ARG A 33 -21.74 -14.29 -31.09
CA ARG A 33 -22.31 -13.18 -30.29
C ARG A 33 -22.27 -13.48 -28.78
N LYS A 34 -22.59 -14.71 -28.36
CA LYS A 34 -22.50 -15.13 -26.95
C LYS A 34 -21.06 -15.14 -26.44
N LYS A 35 -20.12 -15.63 -27.25
CA LYS A 35 -18.71 -15.59 -26.91
C LYS A 35 -18.18 -14.17 -26.81
N LEU A 36 -18.50 -13.30 -27.76
CA LEU A 36 -18.09 -11.89 -27.74
C LEU A 36 -18.65 -11.16 -26.50
N PHE A 37 -19.92 -11.39 -26.16
CA PHE A 37 -20.55 -10.80 -24.98
C PHE A 37 -19.91 -11.30 -23.68
N PHE A 38 -19.57 -12.58 -23.58
CA PHE A 38 -18.85 -13.16 -22.44
C PHE A 38 -17.45 -12.54 -22.28
N TRP A 39 -16.70 -12.40 -23.38
CA TRP A 39 -15.37 -11.77 -23.37
C TRP A 39 -15.41 -10.28 -23.03
N CYS A 40 -16.41 -9.54 -23.54
CA CYS A 40 -16.58 -8.14 -23.18
C CYS A 40 -16.91 -7.96 -21.68
N ASN A 41 -17.75 -8.83 -21.11
CA ASN A 41 -18.02 -8.81 -19.67
C ASN A 41 -16.79 -9.19 -18.85
N ALA A 42 -16.05 -10.23 -19.24
CA ALA A 42 -14.83 -10.61 -18.55
C ALA A 42 -13.77 -9.49 -18.60
N LEU A 43 -13.56 -8.85 -19.75
CA LEU A 43 -12.64 -7.74 -19.90
C LEU A 43 -13.08 -6.50 -19.11
N SER A 44 -14.37 -6.20 -19.05
CA SER A 44 -14.88 -5.10 -18.23
C SER A 44 -14.69 -5.36 -16.73
N GLN A 45 -14.87 -6.60 -16.27
CA GLN A 45 -14.57 -6.98 -14.89
C GLN A 45 -13.07 -6.88 -14.56
N ILE A 46 -12.22 -7.36 -15.47
CA ILE A 46 -10.76 -7.24 -15.31
C ILE A 46 -10.36 -5.75 -15.27
N TYR A 47 -10.91 -4.92 -16.14
CA TYR A 47 -10.62 -3.49 -16.14
C TYR A 47 -11.05 -2.81 -14.84
N ILE A 48 -12.26 -3.11 -14.34
CA ILE A 48 -12.75 -2.59 -13.06
C ILE A 48 -11.84 -3.04 -11.91
N ILE A 49 -11.43 -4.32 -11.89
CA ILE A 49 -10.50 -4.84 -10.88
C ILE A 49 -9.15 -4.12 -10.97
N MET A 50 -8.63 -3.90 -12.18
CA MET A 50 -7.37 -3.17 -12.38
C MET A 50 -7.47 -1.71 -11.93
N GLU A 51 -8.59 -1.02 -12.21
CA GLU A 51 -8.81 0.34 -11.71
C GLU A 51 -8.95 0.39 -10.19
N LEU A 52 -9.65 -0.58 -9.59
CA LEU A 52 -9.73 -0.70 -8.12
C LEU A 52 -8.37 -0.99 -7.49
N MET A 53 -7.49 -1.71 -8.18
CA MET A 53 -6.12 -1.99 -7.70
C MET A 53 -5.18 -0.80 -7.83
N LYS A 54 -5.48 0.19 -8.70
CA LYS A 54 -4.74 1.46 -8.81
C LYS A 54 -5.16 2.49 -7.77
N MET A 55 -6.18 2.20 -6.99
CA MET A 55 -6.66 3.11 -5.94
C MET A 55 -5.86 2.89 -4.66
N LEU A 56 -5.69 3.96 -3.90
CA LEU A 56 -5.23 3.85 -2.53
C LEU A 56 -6.29 3.10 -1.72
N ASN A 57 -5.89 2.00 -1.11
CA ASN A 57 -6.71 1.28 -0.13
C ASN A 57 -6.18 1.58 1.27
N TRP A 58 -7.07 1.63 2.26
CA TRP A 58 -6.62 1.78 3.62
C TRP A 58 -7.56 1.11 4.61
N LEU A 59 -6.99 0.73 5.75
CA LEU A 59 -7.71 0.16 6.88
C LEU A 59 -7.08 0.67 8.18
N TYR A 60 -7.91 1.09 9.14
CA TYR A 60 -7.46 1.59 10.42
C TYR A 60 -7.85 0.65 11.56
N PHE A 61 -6.95 0.45 12.49
CA PHE A 61 -7.18 -0.34 13.70
C PHE A 61 -6.97 0.50 14.96
N PRO A 62 -7.80 0.28 15.99
CA PRO A 62 -8.90 -0.68 16.04
C PRO A 62 -10.10 -0.23 15.19
N LYS A 63 -10.80 -1.20 14.57
CA LYS A 63 -11.91 -0.95 13.62
C LYS A 63 -13.15 -0.30 14.25
N ASN A 64 -13.23 -0.26 15.57
CA ASN A 64 -14.33 0.37 16.30
C ASN A 64 -14.11 1.88 16.55
N GLN A 65 -13.07 2.47 15.96
CA GLN A 65 -12.75 3.89 16.08
C GLN A 65 -12.50 4.49 14.69
N PRO A 66 -12.82 5.77 14.47
CA PRO A 66 -12.37 6.49 13.27
C PRO A 66 -10.84 6.66 13.32
N CYS A 67 -10.21 6.86 12.15
CA CYS A 67 -8.80 7.19 12.12
C CYS A 67 -8.57 8.58 12.75
N ASP A 68 -7.39 8.74 13.37
CA ASP A 68 -6.97 10.02 13.93
C ASP A 68 -6.62 11.05 12.84
N ASP A 69 -6.53 12.34 13.23
CA ASP A 69 -6.28 13.44 12.31
C ASP A 69 -4.95 13.33 11.57
N THR A 70 -3.92 12.73 12.17
CA THR A 70 -2.62 12.55 11.54
C THR A 70 -2.70 11.44 10.50
N SER A 71 -3.36 10.33 10.82
CA SER A 71 -3.66 9.27 9.85
C SER A 71 -4.46 9.80 8.65
N ALA A 72 -5.47 10.65 8.90
CA ALA A 72 -6.25 11.26 7.83
C ALA A 72 -5.39 12.17 6.91
N ARG A 73 -4.41 12.90 7.46
CA ARG A 73 -3.46 13.69 6.66
C ARG A 73 -2.50 12.81 5.88
N VAL A 74 -2.00 11.73 6.48
CA VAL A 74 -1.14 10.75 5.79
C VAL A 74 -1.88 10.13 4.60
N ILE A 75 -3.12 9.69 4.78
CA ILE A 75 -3.96 9.16 3.69
C ILE A 75 -4.03 10.17 2.54
N LYS A 76 -4.31 11.45 2.80
CA LYS A 76 -4.36 12.49 1.77
C LYS A 76 -3.04 12.70 1.03
N VAL A 77 -1.89 12.56 1.72
CA VAL A 77 -0.57 12.62 1.06
C VAL A 77 -0.43 11.47 0.07
N PHE A 78 -0.75 10.24 0.46
CA PHE A 78 -0.70 9.09 -0.44
C PHE A 78 -1.70 9.22 -1.59
N GLU A 79 -2.95 9.62 -1.32
CA GLU A 79 -3.96 9.87 -2.35
C GLU A 79 -3.49 10.86 -3.42
N SER A 80 -2.85 11.95 -3.01
CA SER A 80 -2.35 12.98 -3.94
C SER A 80 -1.21 12.48 -4.83
N MET A 81 -0.50 11.44 -4.43
CA MET A 81 0.65 10.88 -5.14
C MET A 81 0.37 9.51 -5.77
N ILE A 82 -0.83 8.95 -5.59
CA ILE A 82 -1.15 7.58 -6.04
C ILE A 82 -0.85 7.35 -7.52
N GLY A 83 -1.07 8.36 -8.37
CA GLY A 83 -0.74 8.28 -9.80
C GLY A 83 0.75 8.09 -10.12
N GLN A 84 1.65 8.24 -9.13
CA GLN A 84 3.09 8.08 -9.29
C GLN A 84 3.63 6.86 -8.52
N ILE A 85 2.91 6.36 -7.53
CA ILE A 85 3.37 5.29 -6.65
C ILE A 85 2.54 4.00 -6.75
N ASP A 86 1.41 4.03 -7.46
CA ASP A 86 0.55 2.84 -7.64
C ASP A 86 1.36 1.62 -8.07
N SER A 87 1.35 0.59 -7.25
CA SER A 87 2.19 -0.60 -7.41
C SER A 87 1.84 -1.49 -8.59
N VAL A 88 0.67 -1.29 -9.19
CA VAL A 88 0.25 -2.04 -10.39
C VAL A 88 0.95 -1.51 -11.64
N THR A 89 1.11 -0.18 -11.73
CA THR A 89 1.71 0.48 -12.90
C THR A 89 3.14 0.98 -12.65
N HIS A 90 3.53 1.20 -11.38
CA HIS A 90 4.84 1.75 -10.99
C HIS A 90 5.57 0.81 -10.02
N PRO A 91 6.28 -0.23 -10.49
CA PRO A 91 7.00 -1.15 -9.62
C PRO A 91 8.33 -0.55 -9.11
N ILE A 92 8.26 0.62 -8.45
CA ILE A 92 9.42 1.36 -7.92
C ILE A 92 9.82 0.87 -6.53
N ALA A 93 11.07 1.10 -6.11
CA ALA A 93 11.57 0.70 -4.80
C ALA A 93 10.96 1.56 -3.67
N SER A 94 11.01 1.07 -2.41
CA SER A 94 10.48 1.79 -1.25
C SER A 94 11.10 3.17 -1.07
N ASN A 95 12.41 3.29 -1.27
CA ASN A 95 13.10 4.58 -1.18
C ASN A 95 12.59 5.60 -2.22
N ASP A 96 12.22 5.14 -3.42
CA ASP A 96 11.66 6.01 -4.47
C ASP A 96 10.24 6.42 -4.13
N VAL A 97 9.42 5.49 -3.60
CA VAL A 97 8.09 5.81 -3.06
C VAL A 97 8.20 6.86 -1.95
N LEU A 98 9.11 6.64 -1.01
CA LEU A 98 9.35 7.56 0.10
C LEU A 98 9.83 8.93 -0.39
N ALA A 99 10.69 8.97 -1.41
CA ALA A 99 11.16 10.22 -2.01
C ALA A 99 10.01 11.03 -2.66
N ILE A 100 9.07 10.35 -3.31
CA ILE A 100 7.86 10.98 -3.90
C ILE A 100 6.94 11.54 -2.81
N LEU A 101 6.74 10.79 -1.72
CA LEU A 101 5.86 11.18 -0.61
C LEU A 101 6.47 12.26 0.30
N ARG A 102 7.80 12.36 0.34
CA ARG A 102 8.54 13.20 1.29
C ARG A 102 8.04 14.65 1.35
N PRO A 103 7.86 15.40 0.26
CA PRO A 103 7.40 16.79 0.36
C PRO A 103 6.06 16.93 1.08
N GLY A 104 5.13 16.01 0.81
CA GLY A 104 3.82 15.97 1.46
C GLY A 104 3.92 15.59 2.93
N LEU A 105 4.76 14.63 3.29
CA LEU A 105 4.98 14.22 4.68
C LEU A 105 5.69 15.30 5.50
N GLU A 106 6.76 15.90 4.94
CA GLU A 106 7.48 17.00 5.59
C GLU A 106 6.57 18.22 5.83
N SER A 107 5.69 18.55 4.88
CA SER A 107 4.71 19.65 5.06
C SER A 107 3.69 19.36 6.18
N ASN A 108 3.49 18.10 6.54
CA ASN A 108 2.67 17.67 7.66
C ASN A 108 3.46 17.44 8.96
N GLY A 109 4.73 17.85 9.01
CA GLY A 109 5.55 17.84 10.23
C GLY A 109 6.33 16.54 10.46
N PHE A 110 6.37 15.63 9.49
CA PHE A 110 7.22 14.44 9.57
C PHE A 110 8.68 14.76 9.24
N ARG A 111 9.59 14.18 9.98
CA ARG A 111 10.97 13.98 9.56
C ARG A 111 11.00 12.70 8.72
N VAL A 112 11.54 12.78 7.50
CA VAL A 112 11.53 11.66 6.52
C VAL A 112 12.96 11.27 6.19
N GLU A 113 13.26 9.97 6.20
CA GLU A 113 14.57 9.44 5.80
C GLU A 113 14.89 9.87 4.36
N LYS A 114 16.13 10.34 4.13
CA LYS A 114 16.58 10.77 2.80
C LYS A 114 17.60 9.85 2.18
N SER A 115 18.49 9.32 3.01
CA SER A 115 19.50 8.35 2.61
C SER A 115 20.00 7.58 3.85
N LYS A 116 20.85 6.60 3.64
CA LYS A 116 21.47 5.84 4.76
C LYS A 116 22.68 6.55 5.39
N ARG A 117 22.87 7.84 5.17
CA ARG A 117 23.85 8.65 5.90
C ARG A 117 23.33 8.99 7.29
N ALA A 118 24.20 9.07 8.26
CA ALA A 118 23.82 9.28 9.67
C ALA A 118 22.93 10.52 9.91
N GLU A 119 23.14 11.60 9.14
CA GLU A 119 22.37 12.83 9.23
C GLU A 119 20.96 12.72 8.59
N ASP A 120 20.78 11.77 7.69
CA ASP A 120 19.54 11.56 6.92
C ASP A 120 18.62 10.50 7.53
N ILE A 121 19.17 9.65 8.39
CA ILE A 121 18.43 8.58 9.06
C ILE A 121 17.47 9.16 10.09
N VAL A 122 16.27 8.61 10.13
CA VAL A 122 15.27 8.89 11.16
C VAL A 122 15.40 7.83 12.26
N SER A 123 16.13 8.18 13.33
CA SER A 123 16.38 7.28 14.44
C SER A 123 15.45 7.60 15.61
N VAL A 124 14.71 6.58 16.10
CA VAL A 124 13.77 6.67 17.22
C VAL A 124 14.32 5.85 18.40
N PRO A 125 14.56 6.47 19.56
CA PRO A 125 15.12 5.77 20.73
C PRO A 125 14.21 4.64 21.23
N VAL A 126 14.84 3.59 21.75
CA VAL A 126 14.19 2.43 22.35
C VAL A 126 14.67 2.23 23.79
N LEU A 127 15.98 2.25 24.00
CA LEU A 127 16.59 2.05 25.32
C LEU A 127 17.52 3.21 25.66
N PHE A 128 17.51 3.57 26.94
CA PHE A 128 18.41 4.55 27.52
C PHE A 128 19.30 3.88 28.55
N GLY A 129 20.60 4.07 28.42
CA GLY A 129 21.62 3.57 29.32
C GLY A 129 22.07 4.60 30.37
N LEU A 130 23.31 4.47 30.78
CA LEU A 130 23.89 5.30 31.81
C LEU A 130 23.79 6.80 31.49
N ASN A 131 23.33 7.60 32.45
CA ASN A 131 23.13 9.04 32.34
C ASN A 131 22.14 9.45 31.23
N GLY A 132 21.17 8.58 30.91
CA GLY A 132 20.14 8.87 29.92
C GLY A 132 20.63 8.88 28.47
N LYS A 133 21.80 8.36 28.16
CA LYS A 133 22.28 8.21 26.78
C LYS A 133 21.43 7.19 26.04
N VAL A 134 21.10 7.50 24.79
CA VAL A 134 20.45 6.52 23.90
C VAL A 134 21.41 5.35 23.70
N GLU A 135 20.99 4.16 24.13
CA GLU A 135 21.77 2.93 24.00
C GLU A 135 21.31 2.11 22.79
N LYS A 136 20.01 2.14 22.51
CA LYS A 136 19.39 1.49 21.35
C LYS A 136 18.34 2.40 20.73
N ALA A 137 18.35 2.45 19.41
CA ALA A 137 17.32 3.09 18.60
C ALA A 137 16.99 2.21 17.40
N PHE A 138 15.79 2.36 16.85
CA PHE A 138 15.43 1.80 15.55
C PHE A 138 15.30 2.91 14.52
N GLU A 139 15.54 2.56 13.25
CA GLU A 139 15.34 3.46 12.13
C GLU A 139 13.88 3.38 11.68
N ALA A 140 13.35 4.50 11.21
CA ALA A 140 12.02 4.59 10.62
C ALA A 140 12.10 5.36 9.30
N ASP A 141 11.23 5.05 8.37
CA ASP A 141 11.12 5.78 7.10
C ASP A 141 10.64 7.22 7.32
N ALA A 142 9.68 7.43 8.23
CA ALA A 142 9.29 8.75 8.67
C ALA A 142 8.77 8.76 10.12
N TYR A 143 9.02 9.86 10.83
CA TYR A 143 8.60 10.04 12.22
C TYR A 143 8.09 11.45 12.49
N HIS A 144 6.96 11.55 13.18
CA HIS A 144 6.38 12.80 13.65
C HIS A 144 6.38 12.82 15.20
N ALA A 145 7.34 13.52 15.79
CA ALA A 145 7.57 13.50 17.24
C ALA A 145 6.35 13.99 18.06
N ALA A 146 5.73 15.10 17.65
CA ALA A 146 4.59 15.67 18.38
C ALA A 146 3.33 14.80 18.25
N ALA A 147 3.10 14.16 17.12
CA ALA A 147 1.99 13.22 16.92
C ALA A 147 2.31 11.81 17.42
N LYS A 148 3.57 11.53 17.77
CA LYS A 148 4.07 10.20 18.17
C LYS A 148 3.75 9.13 17.12
N TYR A 149 4.02 9.45 15.88
CA TYR A 149 3.59 8.70 14.71
C TYR A 149 4.78 8.25 13.87
N VAL A 150 4.85 6.95 13.56
CA VAL A 150 5.85 6.34 12.68
C VAL A 150 5.18 5.88 11.39
N ILE A 151 5.89 6.02 10.27
CA ILE A 151 5.50 5.49 8.96
C ILE A 151 6.61 4.59 8.45
N GLU A 152 6.24 3.39 7.97
CA GLU A 152 7.07 2.43 7.28
C GLU A 152 6.50 2.15 5.88
N VAL A 153 7.36 2.18 4.86
CA VAL A 153 6.99 2.00 3.45
C VAL A 153 7.67 0.77 2.88
N GLU A 154 6.91 -0.27 2.63
CA GLU A 154 7.39 -1.54 2.14
C GLU A 154 7.01 -1.78 0.66
N ALA A 155 8.03 -1.86 -0.20
CA ALA A 155 7.84 -2.04 -1.64
C ALA A 155 8.29 -3.43 -2.12
N GLY A 156 7.65 -4.50 -1.63
CA GLY A 156 7.77 -5.82 -2.22
C GLY A 156 8.33 -6.93 -1.34
N ARG A 157 8.76 -6.66 -0.12
CA ARG A 157 9.18 -7.69 0.84
C ARG A 157 8.31 -7.74 2.08
N ALA A 158 7.27 -6.92 2.14
CA ALA A 158 6.37 -6.81 3.27
C ALA A 158 5.92 -8.18 3.79
N VAL A 159 5.38 -9.01 2.91
CA VAL A 159 4.84 -10.33 3.24
C VAL A 159 5.86 -11.44 3.11
N LEU A 160 6.69 -11.45 2.06
CA LEU A 160 7.65 -12.54 1.81
C LEU A 160 8.65 -12.75 2.94
N ASN A 161 9.13 -11.67 3.57
CA ASN A 161 10.08 -11.70 4.66
C ASN A 161 9.46 -11.30 6.00
N TYR A 162 8.12 -11.22 6.08
CA TYR A 162 7.42 -10.72 7.25
C TYR A 162 7.93 -9.37 7.74
N GLN A 163 8.37 -8.51 6.81
CA GLN A 163 8.96 -7.22 7.16
C GLN A 163 7.96 -6.36 7.94
N PHE A 164 6.69 -6.35 7.54
CA PHE A 164 5.62 -5.64 8.27
C PHE A 164 5.50 -6.05 9.75
N LEU A 165 5.86 -7.30 10.10
CA LEU A 165 5.89 -7.75 11.50
C LEU A 165 7.08 -7.17 12.25
N LYS A 166 8.24 -7.12 11.60
CA LYS A 166 9.43 -6.47 12.16
C LYS A 166 9.10 -5.01 12.47
N ASP A 167 8.53 -4.29 11.51
CA ASP A 167 8.18 -2.87 11.63
C ASP A 167 7.15 -2.64 12.74
N PHE A 168 6.13 -3.52 12.84
CA PHE A 168 5.16 -3.49 13.93
C PHE A 168 5.82 -3.67 15.30
N PHE A 169 6.70 -4.66 15.46
CA PHE A 169 7.39 -4.89 16.73
C PHE A 169 8.38 -3.78 17.07
N GLU A 170 9.10 -3.24 16.09
CA GLU A 170 10.01 -2.11 16.29
C GLU A 170 9.22 -0.86 16.75
N ALA A 171 8.08 -0.55 16.09
CA ALA A 171 7.20 0.54 16.50
C ALA A 171 6.66 0.36 17.93
N CYS A 172 6.32 -0.88 18.33
CA CYS A 172 5.89 -1.18 19.69
C CYS A 172 6.99 -0.94 20.75
N MET A 173 8.26 -1.01 20.37
CA MET A 173 9.39 -0.80 21.27
C MET A 173 9.92 0.63 21.23
N MET A 174 9.62 1.41 20.21
CA MET A 174 10.07 2.79 20.07
C MET A 174 9.47 3.70 21.15
N GLN A 175 10.31 4.52 21.78
CA GLN A 175 9.88 5.49 22.76
C GLN A 175 8.99 6.58 22.13
N ASN A 176 7.91 6.93 22.81
CA ASN A 176 6.98 7.96 22.37
C ASN A 176 6.37 7.70 20.96
N VAL A 177 6.12 6.43 20.64
CA VAL A 177 5.33 6.03 19.47
C VAL A 177 3.99 5.47 19.94
N ASP A 178 2.92 6.15 19.54
CA ASP A 178 1.53 5.78 19.83
C ASP A 178 0.80 5.29 18.57
N TYR A 179 1.28 5.67 17.38
CA TYR A 179 0.64 5.38 16.09
C TYR A 179 1.64 4.86 15.08
N LEU A 180 1.21 3.92 14.27
CA LEU A 180 2.00 3.30 13.21
C LEU A 180 1.21 3.32 11.90
N CYS A 181 1.85 3.76 10.81
CA CYS A 181 1.40 3.51 9.46
C CYS A 181 2.32 2.50 8.78
N ILE A 182 1.75 1.45 8.21
CA ILE A 182 2.46 0.51 7.35
C ILE A 182 1.87 0.64 5.94
N ALA A 183 2.67 1.14 5.02
CA ALA A 183 2.30 1.26 3.61
C ALA A 183 2.94 0.12 2.81
N VAL A 184 2.11 -0.69 2.17
CA VAL A 184 2.54 -1.85 1.37
C VAL A 184 1.95 -1.78 -0.03
N ARG A 185 2.52 -2.52 -0.96
CA ARG A 185 1.95 -2.65 -2.30
C ARG A 185 0.60 -3.35 -2.26
N ASN A 186 -0.36 -2.86 -3.05
CA ASN A 186 -1.60 -3.60 -3.30
C ASN A 186 -1.30 -4.94 -3.96
N LEU A 187 -0.39 -4.92 -4.96
CA LEU A 187 0.05 -6.11 -5.68
C LEU A 187 1.57 -6.15 -5.77
N TYR A 188 2.18 -7.24 -5.33
CA TYR A 188 3.59 -7.52 -5.54
C TYR A 188 3.75 -8.89 -6.22
N GLN A 189 4.27 -8.89 -7.46
CA GLN A 189 4.29 -10.06 -8.34
C GLN A 189 2.86 -10.64 -8.51
N GLN A 190 2.53 -11.75 -7.85
CA GLN A 190 1.19 -12.35 -7.83
C GLN A 190 0.56 -12.34 -6.43
N SER A 191 1.18 -11.64 -5.47
CA SER A 191 0.73 -11.56 -4.09
C SER A 191 -0.05 -10.27 -3.84
N HIS A 192 -1.22 -10.41 -3.24
CA HIS A 192 -2.03 -9.30 -2.73
C HIS A 192 -1.55 -8.93 -1.33
N ASP A 193 -0.42 -8.19 -1.26
CA ASP A 193 0.29 -7.94 -0.01
C ASP A 193 -0.57 -7.14 0.98
N PHE A 194 -1.23 -6.07 0.53
CA PHE A 194 -2.13 -5.29 1.37
C PHE A 194 -3.19 -6.16 2.05
N GLN A 195 -3.88 -7.01 1.27
CA GLN A 195 -4.93 -7.89 1.83
C GLN A 195 -4.38 -8.87 2.87
N ARG A 196 -3.17 -9.41 2.64
CA ARG A 196 -2.52 -10.34 3.57
C ARG A 196 -2.15 -9.65 4.88
N VAL A 197 -1.62 -8.43 4.81
CA VAL A 197 -1.31 -7.62 6.00
C VAL A 197 -2.59 -7.26 6.75
N CYS A 198 -3.65 -6.86 6.05
CA CYS A 198 -4.97 -6.62 6.67
C CYS A 198 -5.48 -7.86 7.41
N THR A 199 -5.46 -9.04 6.78
CA THR A 199 -5.91 -10.30 7.40
C THR A 199 -5.12 -10.63 8.66
N PHE A 200 -3.81 -10.35 8.68
CA PHE A 200 -3.00 -10.53 9.88
C PHE A 200 -3.46 -9.63 11.02
N PHE A 201 -3.60 -8.31 10.78
CA PHE A 201 -4.04 -7.39 11.83
C PHE A 201 -5.49 -7.61 12.26
N GLU A 202 -6.37 -8.01 11.36
CA GLU A 202 -7.72 -8.47 11.72
C GLU A 202 -7.68 -9.63 12.70
N SER A 203 -6.82 -10.61 12.43
CA SER A 203 -6.65 -11.79 13.31
C SER A 203 -6.03 -11.39 14.66
N LEU A 204 -5.04 -10.49 14.64
CA LEU A 204 -4.39 -9.96 15.85
C LEU A 204 -5.43 -9.32 16.79
N TYR A 205 -6.22 -8.39 16.26
CA TYR A 205 -7.24 -7.69 17.05
C TYR A 205 -8.41 -8.61 17.46
N ALA A 206 -8.87 -9.49 16.56
CA ALA A 206 -9.95 -10.42 16.87
C ALA A 206 -9.55 -11.48 17.92
N SER A 207 -8.30 -11.92 17.92
CA SER A 207 -7.80 -12.89 18.90
C SER A 207 -7.73 -12.32 20.33
N ASN A 208 -7.52 -11.02 20.46
CA ASN A 208 -7.35 -10.29 21.73
C ASN A 208 -6.32 -10.95 22.68
N ARG A 209 -5.29 -11.62 22.12
CA ARG A 209 -4.27 -12.37 22.89
C ARG A 209 -2.98 -11.59 23.07
N ILE A 210 -2.70 -10.64 22.18
CA ILE A 210 -1.49 -9.80 22.24
C ILE A 210 -1.91 -8.37 22.54
N ILE A 211 -1.40 -7.85 23.64
CA ILE A 211 -1.58 -6.45 24.03
C ILE A 211 -0.32 -5.70 23.55
N HIS A 212 -0.51 -4.63 22.81
CA HIS A 212 0.56 -3.77 22.32
C HIS A 212 0.31 -2.30 22.71
N PRO A 213 1.36 -1.44 22.76
CA PRO A 213 1.25 -0.07 23.25
C PRO A 213 0.64 0.91 22.25
N LEU A 214 0.50 0.53 20.97
CA LEU A 214 0.02 1.43 19.92
C LEU A 214 -1.47 1.70 20.09
N LYS A 215 -1.83 2.98 19.99
CA LYS A 215 -3.22 3.47 20.05
C LYS A 215 -3.95 3.30 18.73
N GLY A 216 -3.20 3.36 17.62
CA GLY A 216 -3.74 3.17 16.29
C GLY A 216 -2.72 2.65 15.28
N ILE A 217 -3.21 1.86 14.34
CA ILE A 217 -2.43 1.33 13.22
C ILE A 217 -3.19 1.62 11.93
N LEU A 218 -2.56 2.37 11.05
CA LEU A 218 -3.03 2.64 9.69
C LEU A 218 -2.31 1.68 8.73
N LEU A 219 -3.07 0.91 7.98
CA LEU A 219 -2.55 0.11 6.87
C LEU A 219 -2.92 0.82 5.56
N LEU A 220 -1.92 1.05 4.70
CA LEU A 220 -2.08 1.63 3.38
C LEU A 220 -1.67 0.63 2.31
N GLY A 221 -2.53 0.48 1.28
CA GLY A 221 -2.24 -0.28 0.07
C GLY A 221 -2.15 0.66 -1.13
N TYR A 222 -0.96 0.76 -1.72
CA TYR A 222 -0.72 1.62 -2.87
C TYR A 222 -0.34 0.87 -4.13
#